data_2aaa9dfdfb70e10f42f4360e0252d063
#
_entry.id   2aaa9dfdfb70e10f42f4360e0252d063
#
_cell.length_a   1.000
_cell.length_b   1.000
_cell.length_c   1.000
_cell.angle_alpha   90.00
_cell.angle_beta   90.00
_cell.angle_gamma   90.00
#
_symmetry.space_group_name_H-M   'P 1'
#
loop_
_entity.id
_entity.type
_entity.pdbx_description
1 polymer ?
#
loop_
_entity_poly.entity_id
_entity_poly.type
_entity_poly.pdbx_seq_one_letter_code
_entity_poly.pdbx_strand_id
1 'polypeptide(L)'
;MKKKEYYSELLNSERLKKCYEVSTPRIQQFLEAEIQYVIDKVDSGSAVLDLGCGYGRVAVRLSDKAGKVTGIDISEDNIELAKEICSERSNMEFHVMDAVDLKYDDDFFDLVICIQNGISAFKSDPEKLIREAVRVTKNGGAVLFSSYSEKIWNARLEWFEIQADLGLIGEIDREKTKSGNIVCKDGFTATTYTKKNFMDLASKLNLKAKIFEVDESSVFCEIIV
;
A
#
# COMPACT_ATOMS: atom_id res chain seq x y z
N MET A 1 -5.58 24.95 12.44
CA MET A 1 -4.77 23.77 12.85
C MET A 1 -4.56 22.91 11.61
N LYS A 2 -3.31 22.63 11.19
CA LYS A 2 -3.04 21.62 10.15
C LYS A 2 -3.60 20.28 10.67
N LYS A 3 -4.36 19.58 9.83
CA LYS A 3 -4.84 18.23 10.14
C LYS A 3 -3.60 17.35 10.21
N LYS A 4 -3.31 16.75 11.37
CA LYS A 4 -2.17 15.82 11.51
C LYS A 4 -2.34 14.68 10.53
N GLU A 5 -1.29 14.37 9.79
CA GLU A 5 -1.28 13.19 8.92
C GLU A 5 -1.00 11.98 9.79
N TYR A 6 -2.02 11.15 10.00
CA TYR A 6 -2.00 10.07 10.99
C TYR A 6 -0.86 9.07 10.76
N TYR A 7 -0.61 8.71 9.50
CA TYR A 7 0.42 7.72 9.17
C TYR A 7 1.85 8.27 9.30
N SER A 8 2.08 9.55 9.04
CA SER A 8 3.41 10.15 9.18
C SER A 8 3.78 10.54 10.61
N GLU A 9 2.77 10.83 11.47
CA GLU A 9 3.02 11.37 12.80
C GLU A 9 2.67 10.40 13.94
N LEU A 10 1.71 9.49 13.77
CA LEU A 10 1.17 8.66 14.84
C LEU A 10 1.27 7.16 14.60
N LEU A 11 1.17 6.71 13.35
CA LEU A 11 1.19 5.30 12.97
C LEU A 11 2.32 5.04 11.99
N ASN A 12 3.56 5.15 12.45
CA ASN A 12 4.77 4.98 11.65
C ASN A 12 5.77 4.07 12.37
N SER A 13 6.86 3.72 11.68
CA SER A 13 8.02 3.00 12.19
C SER A 13 7.65 1.75 13.01
N GLU A 14 8.17 1.59 14.20
CA GLU A 14 7.94 0.41 15.07
C GLU A 14 6.45 0.23 15.42
N ARG A 15 5.68 1.30 15.53
CA ARG A 15 4.25 1.21 15.80
C ARG A 15 3.49 0.61 14.61
N LEU A 16 3.83 1.03 13.40
CA LEU A 16 3.29 0.45 12.17
C LEU A 16 3.69 -1.04 12.05
N LYS A 17 4.96 -1.36 12.31
CA LYS A 17 5.47 -2.73 12.31
C LYS A 17 4.68 -3.59 13.30
N LYS A 18 4.42 -3.09 14.50
CA LYS A 18 3.63 -3.80 15.52
C LYS A 18 2.21 -4.11 15.05
N CYS A 19 1.56 -3.21 14.28
CA CYS A 19 0.24 -3.50 13.71
C CYS A 19 0.24 -4.74 12.82
N TYR A 20 1.29 -4.96 12.02
CA TYR A 20 1.42 -6.16 11.19
C TYR A 20 1.76 -7.41 12.02
N GLU A 21 2.59 -7.29 13.06
CA GLU A 21 2.96 -8.40 13.94
C GLU A 21 1.76 -9.00 14.70
N VAL A 22 0.77 -8.18 15.04
CA VAL A 22 -0.45 -8.63 15.74
C VAL A 22 -1.56 -9.10 14.80
N SER A 23 -1.23 -9.32 13.52
CA SER A 23 -2.19 -9.80 12.53
C SER A 23 -2.66 -11.22 12.81
N THR A 24 -3.96 -11.47 12.63
CA THR A 24 -4.57 -12.79 12.75
C THR A 24 -4.13 -13.71 11.60
N PRO A 25 -4.24 -15.04 11.70
CA PRO A 25 -3.86 -15.96 10.63
C PRO A 25 -4.54 -15.64 9.28
N ARG A 26 -5.81 -15.21 9.28
CA ARG A 26 -6.52 -14.83 8.05
C ARG A 26 -5.96 -13.54 7.44
N ILE A 27 -5.55 -12.59 8.28
CA ILE A 27 -4.89 -11.36 7.81
C ILE A 27 -3.48 -11.65 7.30
N GLN A 28 -2.73 -12.54 7.96
CA GLN A 28 -1.42 -12.99 7.45
C GLN A 28 -1.55 -13.62 6.07
N GLN A 29 -2.56 -14.47 5.86
CA GLN A 29 -2.85 -15.05 4.54
C GLN A 29 -3.17 -13.96 3.50
N PHE A 30 -3.98 -12.96 3.84
CA PHE A 30 -4.27 -11.81 2.99
C PHE A 30 -2.99 -11.06 2.58
N LEU A 31 -2.15 -10.71 3.55
CA LEU A 31 -0.91 -9.97 3.32
C LEU A 31 0.05 -10.75 2.43
N GLU A 32 0.17 -12.06 2.67
CA GLU A 32 1.04 -12.93 1.88
C GLU A 32 0.52 -13.16 0.47
N ALA A 33 -0.79 -13.32 0.29
CA ALA A 33 -1.38 -13.50 -1.03
C ALA A 33 -1.17 -12.29 -1.94
N GLU A 34 -1.24 -11.07 -1.41
CA GLU A 34 -0.93 -9.86 -2.17
C GLU A 34 0.55 -9.80 -2.57
N ILE A 35 1.44 -10.08 -1.63
CA ILE A 35 2.89 -10.08 -1.91
C ILE A 35 3.23 -11.14 -2.96
N GLN A 36 2.69 -12.36 -2.82
CA GLN A 36 2.94 -13.44 -3.77
C GLN A 36 2.45 -13.08 -5.18
N TYR A 37 1.27 -12.47 -5.29
CA TYR A 37 0.75 -12.00 -6.57
C TYR A 37 1.69 -11.01 -7.26
N VAL A 38 2.29 -10.09 -6.49
CA VAL A 38 3.29 -9.15 -7.03
C VAL A 38 4.58 -9.87 -7.41
N ILE A 39 5.10 -10.76 -6.54
CA ILE A 39 6.32 -11.55 -6.82
C ILE A 39 6.20 -12.32 -8.14
N ASP A 40 5.02 -12.87 -8.44
CA ASP A 40 4.79 -13.64 -9.67
C ASP A 40 4.93 -12.79 -10.95
N LYS A 41 4.83 -11.44 -10.83
CA LYS A 41 5.00 -10.47 -11.93
C LYS A 41 6.40 -9.85 -12.00
N VAL A 42 7.25 -10.12 -11.03
CA VAL A 42 8.61 -9.60 -10.99
C VAL A 42 9.54 -10.54 -11.72
N ASP A 43 10.41 -10.01 -12.57
CA ASP A 43 11.52 -10.71 -13.19
C ASP A 43 12.87 -10.26 -12.58
N SER A 44 13.92 -11.06 -12.78
CA SER A 44 15.26 -10.81 -12.18
C SER A 44 15.93 -9.50 -12.63
N GLY A 45 15.46 -8.90 -13.71
CA GLY A 45 15.92 -7.59 -14.20
C GLY A 45 14.99 -6.42 -13.86
N SER A 46 13.83 -6.69 -13.24
CA SER A 46 12.81 -5.68 -13.02
C SER A 46 13.28 -4.59 -12.06
N ALA A 47 13.04 -3.32 -12.44
CA ALA A 47 13.06 -2.17 -11.55
C ALA A 47 11.65 -1.95 -10.99
N VAL A 48 11.50 -2.11 -9.67
CA VAL A 48 10.20 -2.02 -8.98
C VAL A 48 10.15 -0.79 -8.10
N LEU A 49 9.03 -0.05 -8.14
CA LEU A 49 8.74 1.05 -7.22
C LEU A 49 7.59 0.66 -6.27
N ASP A 50 7.81 0.76 -4.97
CA ASP A 50 6.82 0.53 -3.91
C ASP A 50 6.36 1.87 -3.31
N LEU A 51 5.13 2.27 -3.61
CA LEU A 51 4.52 3.52 -3.15
C LEU A 51 3.91 3.36 -1.77
N GLY A 52 4.41 4.09 -0.79
CA GLY A 52 4.02 3.96 0.62
C GLY A 52 4.62 2.70 1.24
N CYS A 53 5.91 2.47 1.02
CA CYS A 53 6.61 1.24 1.41
C CYS A 53 6.67 1.00 2.93
N GLY A 54 6.33 2.01 3.75
CA GLY A 54 6.46 1.94 5.20
C GLY A 54 7.90 1.59 5.59
N TYR A 55 8.05 0.63 6.48
CA TYR A 55 9.36 0.13 6.91
C TYR A 55 9.97 -0.95 5.99
N GLY A 56 9.52 -1.04 4.72
CA GLY A 56 10.12 -1.89 3.69
C GLY A 56 9.66 -3.36 3.70
N ARG A 57 8.58 -3.72 4.40
CA ARG A 57 8.11 -5.10 4.58
C ARG A 57 7.80 -5.80 3.24
N VAL A 58 7.18 -5.13 2.31
CA VAL A 58 6.89 -5.66 0.97
C VAL A 58 8.17 -5.62 0.13
N ALA A 59 8.86 -4.49 0.12
CA ALA A 59 10.06 -4.25 -0.67
C ALA A 59 11.15 -5.32 -0.42
N VAL A 60 11.37 -5.76 0.84
CA VAL A 60 12.34 -6.80 1.17
C VAL A 60 12.01 -8.14 0.51
N ARG A 61 10.74 -8.49 0.39
CA ARG A 61 10.29 -9.73 -0.26
C ARG A 61 10.46 -9.68 -1.78
N LEU A 62 10.27 -8.51 -2.37
CA LEU A 62 10.45 -8.31 -3.82
C LEU A 62 11.93 -8.33 -4.21
N SER A 63 12.82 -7.85 -3.33
CA SER A 63 14.25 -7.78 -3.60
C SER A 63 14.92 -9.15 -3.77
N ASP A 64 14.31 -10.23 -3.31
CA ASP A 64 14.79 -11.60 -3.54
C ASP A 64 14.70 -12.01 -5.02
N LYS A 65 13.87 -11.33 -5.81
CA LYS A 65 13.63 -11.65 -7.23
C LYS A 65 13.94 -10.48 -8.16
N ALA A 66 13.67 -9.27 -7.77
CA ALA A 66 13.84 -8.06 -8.58
C ALA A 66 15.31 -7.69 -8.78
N GLY A 67 15.63 -7.08 -9.92
CA GLY A 67 16.93 -6.45 -10.15
C GLY A 67 17.18 -5.26 -9.24
N LYS A 68 16.17 -4.42 -9.06
CA LYS A 68 16.20 -3.27 -8.13
C LYS A 68 14.81 -3.01 -7.53
N VAL A 69 14.77 -2.70 -6.24
CA VAL A 69 13.54 -2.25 -5.56
C VAL A 69 13.78 -0.87 -4.96
N THR A 70 12.92 0.06 -5.32
CA THR A 70 12.89 1.41 -4.75
C THR A 70 11.62 1.55 -3.91
N GLY A 71 11.75 1.90 -2.65
CA GLY A 71 10.62 2.20 -1.76
C GLY A 71 10.53 3.69 -1.47
N ILE A 72 9.33 4.25 -1.49
CA ILE A 72 9.08 5.62 -1.04
C ILE A 72 7.99 5.67 0.03
N ASP A 73 8.16 6.57 0.97
CA ASP A 73 7.16 6.89 1.99
C ASP A 73 7.29 8.37 2.37
N ILE A 74 6.22 8.99 2.84
CA ILE A 74 6.24 10.38 3.32
C ILE A 74 6.84 10.51 4.73
N SER A 75 6.87 9.42 5.50
CA SER A 75 7.41 9.37 6.86
C SER A 75 8.93 9.14 6.85
N GLU A 76 9.68 10.09 7.39
CA GLU A 76 11.12 9.95 7.60
C GLU A 76 11.43 8.74 8.48
N ASP A 77 10.69 8.55 9.59
CA ASP A 77 10.87 7.43 10.52
C ASP A 77 10.67 6.06 9.85
N ASN A 78 9.68 5.94 8.93
CA ASN A 78 9.49 4.73 8.14
C ASN A 78 10.69 4.45 7.24
N ILE A 79 11.20 5.46 6.57
CA ILE A 79 12.34 5.34 5.65
C ILE A 79 13.63 5.03 6.40
N GLU A 80 13.85 5.61 7.57
CA GLU A 80 15.01 5.29 8.41
C GLU A 80 14.97 3.82 8.85
N LEU A 81 13.83 3.36 9.35
CA LEU A 81 13.65 1.95 9.75
C LEU A 81 13.78 0.99 8.55
N ALA A 82 13.24 1.36 7.37
CA ALA A 82 13.39 0.56 6.15
C ALA A 82 14.87 0.41 5.76
N LYS A 83 15.65 1.48 5.81
CA LYS A 83 17.11 1.46 5.54
C LYS A 83 17.87 0.60 6.54
N GLU A 84 17.50 0.64 7.82
CA GLU A 84 18.09 -0.19 8.85
C GLU A 84 17.82 -1.68 8.60
N ILE A 85 16.55 -2.05 8.44
CA ILE A 85 16.12 -3.44 8.24
C ILE A 85 16.71 -4.04 6.95
N CYS A 86 16.83 -3.23 5.89
CA CYS A 86 17.28 -3.67 4.58
C CYS A 86 18.76 -3.37 4.29
N SER A 87 19.55 -2.99 5.30
CA SER A 87 20.94 -2.51 5.14
C SER A 87 21.89 -3.49 4.44
N GLU A 88 21.63 -4.78 4.55
CA GLU A 88 22.47 -5.82 3.90
C GLU A 88 22.12 -6.07 2.42
N ARG A 89 21.09 -5.42 1.88
CA ARG A 89 20.59 -5.66 0.53
C ARG A 89 21.02 -4.53 -0.42
N SER A 90 21.94 -4.84 -1.31
CA SER A 90 22.54 -3.87 -2.25
C SER A 90 21.61 -3.44 -3.40
N ASN A 91 20.52 -4.18 -3.65
CA ASN A 91 19.56 -3.90 -4.71
C ASN A 91 18.31 -3.15 -4.24
N MET A 92 18.39 -2.53 -3.06
CA MET A 92 17.29 -1.75 -2.49
C MET A 92 17.71 -0.31 -2.22
N GLU A 93 16.76 0.61 -2.40
CA GLU A 93 16.90 2.01 -1.98
C GLU A 93 15.57 2.56 -1.45
N PHE A 94 15.67 3.53 -0.52
CA PHE A 94 14.50 4.12 0.14
C PHE A 94 14.62 5.63 0.20
N HIS A 95 13.52 6.34 -0.15
CA HIS A 95 13.48 7.80 -0.19
C HIS A 95 12.23 8.36 0.49
N VAL A 96 12.39 9.44 1.22
CA VAL A 96 11.26 10.26 1.68
C VAL A 96 10.72 11.01 0.48
N MET A 97 9.50 10.67 0.05
CA MET A 97 8.90 11.24 -1.15
C MET A 97 7.37 11.14 -1.13
N ASP A 98 6.69 12.14 -1.69
CA ASP A 98 5.25 12.11 -1.90
C ASP A 98 4.92 11.36 -3.19
N ALA A 99 4.05 10.36 -3.10
CA ALA A 99 3.65 9.53 -4.23
C ALA A 99 2.83 10.28 -5.32
N VAL A 100 2.33 11.48 -5.02
CA VAL A 100 1.64 12.34 -6.01
C VAL A 100 2.56 13.39 -6.66
N ASP A 101 3.86 13.35 -6.35
CA ASP A 101 4.88 14.25 -6.89
C ASP A 101 6.24 13.51 -7.00
N LEU A 102 6.26 12.46 -7.82
CA LEU A 102 7.42 11.58 -7.98
C LEU A 102 8.58 12.29 -8.69
N LYS A 103 9.78 12.19 -8.12
CA LYS A 103 11.01 12.81 -8.66
C LYS A 103 11.81 11.84 -9.55
N TYR A 104 11.11 10.98 -10.26
CA TYR A 104 11.66 10.07 -11.26
C TYR A 104 11.25 10.52 -12.66
N ASP A 105 12.08 10.19 -13.64
CA ASP A 105 11.77 10.40 -15.06
C ASP A 105 10.59 9.53 -15.50
N ASP A 106 9.97 9.89 -16.62
CA ASP A 106 8.97 9.05 -17.28
C ASP A 106 9.60 7.72 -17.72
N ASP A 107 8.81 6.66 -17.82
CA ASP A 107 9.24 5.34 -18.33
C ASP A 107 10.46 4.75 -17.57
N PHE A 108 10.52 4.88 -16.25
CA PHE A 108 11.68 4.46 -15.45
C PHE A 108 11.55 3.05 -14.86
N PHE A 109 10.37 2.67 -14.34
CA PHE A 109 10.13 1.42 -13.65
C PHE A 109 9.40 0.39 -14.51
N ASP A 110 9.73 -0.90 -14.34
CA ASP A 110 9.03 -1.99 -14.99
C ASP A 110 7.72 -2.34 -14.28
N LEU A 111 7.68 -2.13 -12.95
CA LEU A 111 6.53 -2.38 -12.10
C LEU A 111 6.41 -1.29 -11.03
N VAL A 112 5.23 -0.70 -10.89
CA VAL A 112 4.91 0.22 -9.79
C VAL A 112 3.79 -0.40 -8.97
N ILE A 113 3.95 -0.45 -7.66
CA ILE A 113 2.96 -1.03 -6.74
C ILE A 113 2.51 -0.05 -5.67
N CYS A 114 1.25 -0.15 -5.31
CA CYS A 114 0.64 0.49 -4.15
C CYS A 114 -0.37 -0.50 -3.57
N ILE A 115 0.10 -1.47 -2.82
CA ILE A 115 -0.70 -2.60 -2.33
C ILE A 115 -1.11 -2.45 -0.87
N GLN A 116 -1.87 -3.41 -0.36
CA GLN A 116 -2.33 -3.45 1.04
C GLN A 116 -3.09 -2.20 1.46
N ASN A 117 -3.97 -1.77 0.54
CA ASN A 117 -4.82 -0.58 0.75
C ASN A 117 -4.04 0.75 0.86
N GLY A 118 -2.81 0.82 0.36
CA GLY A 118 -1.99 2.02 0.37
C GLY A 118 -2.71 3.24 -0.24
N ILE A 119 -3.42 3.07 -1.35
CA ILE A 119 -4.21 4.12 -2.00
C ILE A 119 -5.16 4.86 -1.04
N SER A 120 -5.71 4.17 -0.02
CA SER A 120 -6.57 4.76 1.00
C SER A 120 -5.78 5.55 2.07
N ALA A 121 -4.51 5.20 2.27
CA ALA A 121 -3.66 5.81 3.30
C ALA A 121 -3.14 7.19 2.89
N PHE A 122 -2.87 7.41 1.62
CA PHE A 122 -2.29 8.67 1.12
C PHE A 122 -3.16 9.90 1.37
N LYS A 123 -4.49 9.76 1.49
CA LYS A 123 -5.45 10.87 1.68
C LYS A 123 -5.28 12.04 0.69
N SER A 124 -4.57 11.79 -0.39
CA SER A 124 -4.34 12.69 -1.52
C SER A 124 -5.34 12.41 -2.64
N ASP A 125 -5.25 13.18 -3.72
CA ASP A 125 -6.06 12.96 -4.92
C ASP A 125 -5.65 11.63 -5.60
N PRO A 126 -6.53 10.60 -5.62
CA PRO A 126 -6.20 9.31 -6.20
C PRO A 126 -5.92 9.37 -7.70
N GLU A 127 -6.45 10.38 -8.41
CA GLU A 127 -6.17 10.56 -9.84
C GLU A 127 -4.73 11.00 -10.08
N LYS A 128 -4.23 11.92 -9.22
CA LYS A 128 -2.81 12.33 -9.29
C LYS A 128 -1.89 11.16 -8.97
N LEU A 129 -2.21 10.39 -7.92
CA LEU A 129 -1.44 9.21 -7.55
C LEU A 129 -1.33 8.21 -8.72
N ILE A 130 -2.47 7.90 -9.36
CA ILE A 130 -2.48 6.98 -10.50
C ILE A 130 -1.73 7.55 -11.69
N ARG A 131 -1.89 8.84 -12.01
CA ARG A 131 -1.17 9.49 -13.12
C ARG A 131 0.34 9.46 -12.92
N GLU A 132 0.83 9.76 -11.71
CA GLU A 132 2.26 9.69 -11.40
C GLU A 132 2.79 8.24 -11.49
N ALA A 133 2.06 7.28 -10.92
CA ALA A 133 2.41 5.88 -11.03
C ALA A 133 2.51 5.42 -12.50
N VAL A 134 1.54 5.80 -13.34
CA VAL A 134 1.56 5.48 -14.78
C VAL A 134 2.70 6.21 -15.49
N ARG A 135 2.94 7.49 -15.20
CA ARG A 135 3.99 8.29 -15.85
C ARG A 135 5.38 7.68 -15.69
N VAL A 136 5.69 7.23 -14.47
CA VAL A 136 7.02 6.66 -14.18
C VAL A 136 7.16 5.18 -14.58
N THR A 137 6.07 4.55 -15.04
CA THR A 137 6.08 3.16 -15.49
C THR A 137 6.39 3.09 -16.98
N LYS A 138 7.32 2.22 -17.37
CA LYS A 138 7.68 1.98 -18.77
C LYS A 138 6.51 1.50 -19.61
N ASN A 139 6.54 1.81 -20.91
CA ASN A 139 5.64 1.19 -21.87
C ASN A 139 5.78 -0.35 -21.83
N GLY A 140 4.66 -1.06 -21.68
CA GLY A 140 4.61 -2.51 -21.46
C GLY A 140 4.80 -2.93 -20.01
N GLY A 141 5.12 -1.99 -19.12
CA GLY A 141 5.16 -2.19 -17.67
C GLY A 141 3.77 -2.23 -17.03
N ALA A 142 3.72 -2.46 -15.73
CA ALA A 142 2.48 -2.59 -15.00
C ALA A 142 2.42 -1.69 -13.75
N VAL A 143 1.23 -1.18 -13.45
CA VAL A 143 0.91 -0.52 -12.19
C VAL A 143 -0.13 -1.34 -11.45
N LEU A 144 0.15 -1.67 -10.19
CA LEU A 144 -0.73 -2.47 -9.32
C LEU A 144 -1.18 -1.66 -8.12
N PHE A 145 -2.48 -1.44 -8.02
CA PHE A 145 -3.11 -0.98 -6.78
C PHE A 145 -3.90 -2.11 -6.16
N SER A 146 -3.94 -2.18 -4.82
CA SER A 146 -4.85 -3.10 -4.14
C SER A 146 -5.60 -2.44 -2.98
N SER A 147 -6.71 -3.06 -2.64
CA SER A 147 -7.51 -2.73 -1.47
C SER A 147 -8.24 -3.97 -0.97
N TYR A 148 -8.89 -3.89 0.18
CA TYR A 148 -9.63 -5.01 0.77
C TYR A 148 -10.85 -5.41 -0.06
N SER A 149 -11.06 -6.72 -0.23
CA SER A 149 -12.36 -7.26 -0.66
C SER A 149 -13.38 -7.12 0.49
N GLU A 150 -14.65 -6.97 0.15
CA GLU A 150 -15.74 -7.00 1.13
C GLU A 150 -15.80 -8.31 1.93
N LYS A 151 -15.32 -9.40 1.34
CA LYS A 151 -15.32 -10.75 1.93
C LYS A 151 -14.42 -10.88 3.16
N ILE A 152 -13.36 -10.07 3.27
CA ILE A 152 -12.44 -10.10 4.42
C ILE A 152 -12.88 -9.16 5.57
N TRP A 153 -14.04 -8.53 5.46
CA TRP A 153 -14.47 -7.49 6.40
C TRP A 153 -14.38 -7.91 7.88
N ASN A 154 -14.88 -9.09 8.23
CA ASN A 154 -14.89 -9.54 9.62
C ASN A 154 -13.47 -9.74 10.18
N ALA A 155 -12.60 -10.40 9.42
CA ALA A 155 -11.20 -10.60 9.85
C ALA A 155 -10.43 -9.27 9.91
N ARG A 156 -10.72 -8.34 8.97
CA ARG A 156 -10.14 -7.01 8.99
C ARG A 156 -10.60 -6.22 10.21
N LEU A 157 -11.89 -6.24 10.54
CA LEU A 157 -12.42 -5.54 11.72
C LEU A 157 -11.79 -6.10 13.01
N GLU A 158 -11.74 -7.43 13.17
CA GLU A 158 -11.07 -8.09 14.28
C GLU A 158 -9.61 -7.63 14.42
N TRP A 159 -8.86 -7.57 13.31
CA TRP A 159 -7.48 -7.09 13.33
C TRP A 159 -7.34 -5.64 13.80
N PHE A 160 -8.24 -4.77 13.39
CA PHE A 160 -8.25 -3.37 13.84
C PHE A 160 -8.71 -3.24 15.30
N GLU A 161 -9.61 -4.10 15.79
CA GLU A 161 -9.97 -4.17 17.20
C GLU A 161 -8.77 -4.57 18.06
N ILE A 162 -7.99 -5.58 17.65
CA ILE A 162 -6.74 -5.96 18.33
C ILE A 162 -5.75 -4.78 18.38
N GLN A 163 -5.59 -4.05 17.29
CA GLN A 163 -4.72 -2.88 17.25
C GLN A 163 -5.21 -1.77 18.20
N ALA A 164 -6.51 -1.53 18.28
CA ALA A 164 -7.11 -0.55 19.20
C ALA A 164 -6.93 -0.98 20.66
N ASP A 165 -7.16 -2.25 20.99
CA ASP A 165 -7.02 -2.79 22.34
C ASP A 165 -5.56 -2.71 22.84
N LEU A 166 -4.59 -2.80 21.93
CA LEU A 166 -3.16 -2.62 22.22
C LEU A 166 -2.71 -1.14 22.19
N GLY A 167 -3.63 -0.21 21.94
CA GLY A 167 -3.33 1.21 21.87
C GLY A 167 -2.46 1.61 20.65
N LEU A 168 -2.39 0.76 19.62
CA LEU A 168 -1.66 1.06 18.39
C LEU A 168 -2.40 2.04 17.50
N ILE A 169 -3.73 2.05 17.57
CA ILE A 169 -4.64 3.03 16.97
C ILE A 169 -5.63 3.50 18.05
N GLY A 170 -6.45 4.50 17.74
CA GLY A 170 -7.50 4.96 18.64
C GLY A 170 -8.62 3.93 18.83
N GLU A 171 -9.46 4.14 19.86
CA GLU A 171 -10.64 3.34 20.11
C GLU A 171 -11.59 3.38 18.90
N ILE A 172 -12.09 2.22 18.47
CA ILE A 172 -13.00 2.13 17.33
C ILE A 172 -14.34 2.75 17.65
N ASP A 173 -14.78 3.68 16.81
CA ASP A 173 -16.13 4.24 16.82
C ASP A 173 -17.08 3.27 16.10
N ARG A 174 -17.77 2.42 16.87
CA ARG A 174 -18.63 1.35 16.34
C ARG A 174 -19.85 1.88 15.57
N GLU A 175 -20.30 3.10 15.83
CA GLU A 175 -21.43 3.68 15.11
C GLU A 175 -21.03 4.10 13.68
N LYS A 176 -19.80 4.59 13.53
CA LYS A 176 -19.25 5.05 12.24
C LYS A 176 -18.53 3.96 11.47
N THR A 177 -18.07 2.92 12.15
CA THR A 177 -17.35 1.80 11.52
C THR A 177 -18.31 0.85 10.83
N LYS A 178 -18.41 0.96 9.49
CA LYS A 178 -19.30 0.16 8.64
C LYS A 178 -18.95 0.28 7.17
N SER A 179 -19.49 -0.62 6.35
CA SER A 179 -19.43 -0.54 4.88
C SER A 179 -17.99 -0.37 4.35
N GLY A 180 -17.05 -1.17 4.88
CA GLY A 180 -15.64 -1.12 4.47
C GLY A 180 -14.82 0.03 5.08
N ASN A 181 -15.42 0.85 5.96
CA ASN A 181 -14.74 1.95 6.64
C ASN A 181 -14.54 1.64 8.11
N ILE A 182 -13.32 1.78 8.59
CA ILE A 182 -12.97 1.76 10.01
C ILE A 182 -12.69 3.19 10.43
N VAL A 183 -13.31 3.60 11.53
CA VAL A 183 -13.22 4.95 12.09
C VAL A 183 -12.90 4.84 13.56
N CYS A 184 -11.88 5.56 14.03
CA CYS A 184 -11.53 5.66 15.43
C CYS A 184 -11.89 7.03 16.00
N LYS A 185 -12.08 7.09 17.31
CA LYS A 185 -12.47 8.32 18.04
C LYS A 185 -11.36 9.39 18.02
N ASP A 186 -10.12 9.00 17.84
CA ASP A 186 -8.94 9.90 17.72
C ASP A 186 -8.75 10.52 16.33
N GLY A 187 -9.60 10.13 15.35
CA GLY A 187 -9.57 10.64 13.99
C GLY A 187 -8.90 9.72 12.98
N PHE A 188 -8.39 8.55 13.38
CA PHE A 188 -7.94 7.52 12.43
C PHE A 188 -9.09 7.06 11.55
N THR A 189 -8.81 6.87 10.27
CA THR A 189 -9.76 6.29 9.31
C THR A 189 -9.05 5.41 8.32
N ALA A 190 -9.58 4.21 8.09
CA ALA A 190 -9.14 3.31 7.03
C ALA A 190 -10.35 2.96 6.15
N THR A 191 -10.34 3.44 4.92
CA THR A 191 -11.39 3.21 3.93
C THR A 191 -11.06 2.02 3.02
N THR A 192 -11.99 1.62 2.17
CA THR A 192 -11.80 0.56 1.18
C THR A 192 -12.06 1.11 -0.21
N TYR A 193 -11.23 0.74 -1.17
CA TYR A 193 -11.49 0.95 -2.60
C TYR A 193 -12.13 -0.30 -3.17
N THR A 194 -13.42 -0.23 -3.48
CA THR A 194 -14.18 -1.33 -4.08
C THR A 194 -13.82 -1.53 -5.56
N LYS A 195 -14.24 -2.65 -6.15
CA LYS A 195 -14.14 -2.87 -7.61
C LYS A 195 -14.72 -1.69 -8.39
N LYS A 196 -15.87 -1.16 -7.93
CA LYS A 196 -16.51 -0.01 -8.58
C LYS A 196 -15.65 1.24 -8.50
N ASN A 197 -15.02 1.53 -7.35
CA ASN A 197 -14.14 2.69 -7.22
C ASN A 197 -12.95 2.62 -8.17
N PHE A 198 -12.32 1.46 -8.31
CA PHE A 198 -11.23 1.26 -9.28
C PHE A 198 -11.71 1.38 -10.72
N MET A 199 -12.89 0.82 -11.07
CA MET A 199 -13.48 0.98 -12.41
C MET A 199 -13.76 2.45 -12.74
N ASP A 200 -14.37 3.18 -11.82
CA ASP A 200 -14.70 4.60 -11.99
C ASP A 200 -13.41 5.43 -12.18
N LEU A 201 -12.36 5.18 -11.39
CA LEU A 201 -11.06 5.86 -11.51
C LEU A 201 -10.38 5.53 -12.85
N ALA A 202 -10.30 4.26 -13.24
CA ALA A 202 -9.70 3.86 -14.51
C ALA A 202 -10.44 4.50 -15.70
N SER A 203 -11.78 4.49 -15.67
CA SER A 203 -12.62 5.14 -16.69
C SER A 203 -12.37 6.64 -16.77
N LYS A 204 -12.35 7.32 -15.63
CA LYS A 204 -12.12 8.77 -15.55
C LYS A 204 -10.74 9.17 -16.09
N LEU A 205 -9.75 8.32 -15.89
CA LEU A 205 -8.39 8.52 -16.37
C LEU A 205 -8.16 8.01 -17.79
N ASN A 206 -9.18 7.42 -18.42
CA ASN A 206 -9.10 6.77 -19.73
C ASN A 206 -8.01 5.67 -19.79
N LEU A 207 -7.87 4.89 -18.70
CA LEU A 207 -6.90 3.81 -18.56
C LEU A 207 -7.57 2.46 -18.76
N LYS A 208 -6.86 1.53 -19.39
CA LYS A 208 -7.26 0.13 -19.48
C LYS A 208 -6.80 -0.59 -18.22
N ALA A 209 -7.73 -0.94 -17.34
CA ALA A 209 -7.44 -1.64 -16.11
C ALA A 209 -8.17 -2.99 -16.05
N LYS A 210 -7.49 -4.00 -15.52
CA LYS A 210 -8.06 -5.29 -15.14
C LYS A 210 -8.31 -5.27 -13.65
N ILE A 211 -9.58 -5.49 -13.23
CA ILE A 211 -9.97 -5.46 -11.82
C ILE A 211 -10.50 -6.83 -11.42
N PHE A 212 -9.88 -7.43 -10.41
CA PHE A 212 -10.15 -8.81 -9.98
C PHE A 212 -9.87 -9.00 -8.49
N GLU A 213 -10.24 -10.14 -7.95
CA GLU A 213 -9.95 -10.52 -6.57
C GLU A 213 -8.80 -11.52 -6.50
N VAL A 214 -8.00 -11.41 -5.46
CA VAL A 214 -6.96 -12.36 -5.05
C VAL A 214 -7.32 -12.89 -3.67
N ASP A 215 -7.25 -14.22 -3.47
CA ASP A 215 -7.47 -14.92 -2.20
C ASP A 215 -8.82 -14.60 -1.51
N GLU A 216 -9.81 -14.12 -2.25
CA GLU A 216 -11.07 -13.62 -1.68
C GLU A 216 -10.88 -12.55 -0.57
N SER A 217 -9.72 -11.92 -0.53
CA SER A 217 -9.34 -10.93 0.50
C SER A 217 -8.98 -9.57 -0.06
N SER A 218 -8.49 -9.52 -1.30
CA SER A 218 -8.05 -8.30 -1.97
C SER A 218 -8.79 -8.06 -3.27
N VAL A 219 -8.97 -6.77 -3.59
CA VAL A 219 -9.33 -6.30 -4.92
C VAL A 219 -8.09 -5.66 -5.52
N PHE A 220 -7.60 -6.19 -6.63
CA PHE A 220 -6.53 -5.62 -7.43
C PHE A 220 -7.06 -4.79 -8.59
N CYS A 221 -6.38 -3.69 -8.88
CA CYS A 221 -6.49 -2.90 -10.10
C CYS A 221 -5.12 -2.95 -10.79
N GLU A 222 -5.04 -3.68 -11.89
CA GLU A 222 -3.85 -3.82 -12.72
C GLU A 222 -4.00 -2.99 -13.99
N ILE A 223 -3.07 -2.05 -14.20
CA ILE A 223 -2.98 -1.17 -15.36
C ILE A 223 -1.73 -1.58 -16.13
N ILE A 224 -1.85 -1.86 -17.41
CA ILE A 224 -0.70 -2.03 -18.31
C ILE A 224 -0.52 -0.71 -19.07
N VAL A 225 0.69 -0.17 -18.99
CA VAL A 225 1.07 1.14 -19.55
C VAL A 225 1.49 1.01 -21.01
#